data_4bca198f0e1357f426d9c677f09e9e0a
#
_entry.id   4bca198f0e1357f426d9c677f09e9e0a
#
_cell.length_a   1.000
_cell.length_b   1.000
_cell.length_c   1.000
_cell.angle_alpha   90.00
_cell.angle_beta   90.00
_cell.angle_gamma   90.00
#
_symmetry.space_group_name_H-M   'P 1'
#
loop_
_entity.id
_entity.type
_entity.pdbx_description
1 polymer ?
#
loop_
_entity_poly.entity_id
_entity_poly.type
_entity_poly.pdbx_seq_one_letter_code
_entity_poly.pdbx_strand_id
1 'polypeptide(L)'
;KESFCIGCHEMEENVFREYQNTIHYTNRTGVRATCPDCHVPKEWGPKMIRKIQASNEVLHKILGTIDTPEKFNIKRPQLAQNEWKRMKANDSQECRNCHRYDYMDYTEQGNRAARMHPVAFTEGKTCIDCHKGIAHQLPAIDQHIGKQNDGAVAISHGEKPVEAAKEEAKPEAKAESK
;
A
#
# COMPACT_ATOMS: atom_id res chain seq x y z
N LYS A 1 9.13 9.62 8.69
CA LYS A 1 9.64 9.73 7.31
C LYS A 1 9.69 8.34 6.71
N GLU A 2 9.37 8.20 5.43
CA GLU A 2 9.42 6.93 4.70
C GLU A 2 10.80 6.25 4.79
N SER A 3 11.87 7.05 4.75
CA SER A 3 13.24 6.55 4.89
C SER A 3 13.51 5.77 6.18
N PHE A 4 12.76 6.05 7.25
CA PHE A 4 12.84 5.24 8.47
C PHE A 4 12.23 3.85 8.26
N CYS A 5 11.10 3.78 7.56
CA CYS A 5 10.40 2.51 7.33
C CYS A 5 11.21 1.56 6.42
N ILE A 6 11.74 2.10 5.32
CA ILE A 6 12.56 1.35 4.35
C ILE A 6 14.01 1.14 4.81
N GLY A 7 14.41 1.73 5.93
CA GLY A 7 15.70 1.43 6.57
C GLY A 7 15.81 0.01 7.15
N CYS A 8 14.67 -0.71 7.23
CA CYS A 8 14.66 -2.13 7.56
C CYS A 8 14.57 -2.93 6.26
N HIS A 9 15.54 -3.83 6.02
CA HIS A 9 15.59 -4.60 4.77
C HIS A 9 14.31 -5.44 4.54
N GLU A 10 13.66 -5.90 5.60
CA GLU A 10 12.39 -6.64 5.50
C GLU A 10 11.26 -5.80 4.90
N MET A 11 11.27 -4.49 5.18
CA MET A 11 10.30 -3.56 4.62
C MET A 11 10.68 -3.19 3.18
N GLU A 12 11.96 -2.95 2.92
CA GLU A 12 12.46 -2.58 1.60
C GLU A 12 12.28 -3.70 0.60
N GLU A 13 12.70 -4.91 0.94
CA GLU A 13 12.73 -6.05 0.02
C GLU A 13 11.35 -6.65 -0.25
N ASN A 14 10.43 -6.55 0.70
CA ASN A 14 9.07 -7.09 0.56
C ASN A 14 8.08 -6.00 0.17
N VAL A 15 7.52 -5.32 1.16
CA VAL A 15 6.36 -4.43 0.94
C VAL A 15 6.68 -3.16 0.16
N PHE A 16 7.90 -2.63 0.22
CA PHE A 16 8.25 -1.43 -0.55
C PHE A 16 8.37 -1.74 -2.04
N ARG A 17 8.97 -2.86 -2.42
CA ARG A 17 9.02 -3.30 -3.83
C ARG A 17 7.62 -3.52 -4.40
N GLU A 18 6.71 -4.12 -3.63
CA GLU A 18 5.31 -4.28 -4.04
C GLU A 18 4.64 -2.91 -4.21
N TYR A 19 4.85 -2.00 -3.26
CA TYR A 19 4.30 -0.65 -3.26
C TYR A 19 4.72 0.16 -4.50
N GLN A 20 5.97 0.04 -4.93
CA GLN A 20 6.49 0.74 -6.09
C GLN A 20 5.72 0.45 -7.40
N ASN A 21 5.03 -0.67 -7.48
CA ASN A 21 4.23 -1.07 -8.64
C ASN A 21 2.75 -0.64 -8.54
N THR A 22 2.39 0.21 -7.58
CA THR A 22 1.01 0.64 -7.34
C THR A 22 0.73 2.06 -7.84
N ILE A 23 -0.56 2.37 -8.05
CA ILE A 23 -1.00 3.72 -8.41
C ILE A 23 -0.78 4.75 -7.30
N HIS A 24 -0.57 4.32 -6.06
CA HIS A 24 -0.24 5.20 -4.94
C HIS A 24 1.23 5.59 -4.93
N TYR A 25 2.08 4.84 -5.62
CA TYR A 25 3.48 5.20 -5.83
C TYR A 25 3.68 6.07 -7.06
N THR A 26 3.11 5.65 -8.21
CA THR A 26 3.21 6.38 -9.48
C THR A 26 1.86 6.46 -10.15
N ASN A 27 1.39 7.67 -10.43
CA ASN A 27 0.10 7.90 -11.04
C ASN A 27 0.09 9.17 -11.91
N ARG A 28 -1.00 9.35 -12.67
CA ARG A 28 -1.19 10.48 -13.60
C ARG A 28 -1.26 11.85 -12.92
N THR A 29 -1.58 11.90 -11.63
CA THR A 29 -1.75 13.17 -10.89
C THR A 29 -0.46 13.67 -10.27
N GLY A 30 0.56 12.80 -10.15
CA GLY A 30 1.81 13.10 -9.46
C GLY A 30 1.70 13.16 -7.93
N VAL A 31 0.55 12.85 -7.35
CA VAL A 31 0.35 12.79 -5.90
C VAL A 31 0.75 11.40 -5.41
N ARG A 32 1.89 11.31 -4.72
CA ARG A 32 2.39 10.08 -4.15
C ARG A 32 2.05 10.00 -2.66
N ALA A 33 1.44 8.91 -2.23
CA ALA A 33 1.31 8.59 -0.82
C ALA A 33 2.59 7.93 -0.30
N THR A 34 3.05 8.27 0.89
CA THR A 34 4.18 7.61 1.54
C THR A 34 3.70 6.59 2.58
N CYS A 35 4.60 5.70 3.04
CA CYS A 35 4.23 4.72 4.07
C CYS A 35 3.52 5.38 5.29
N PRO A 36 4.02 6.51 5.85
CA PRO A 36 3.33 7.20 6.95
C PRO A 36 1.92 7.70 6.61
N ASP A 37 1.62 8.03 5.34
CA ASP A 37 0.31 8.57 4.98
C ASP A 37 -0.81 7.54 5.15
N CYS A 38 -0.49 6.25 5.01
CA CYS A 38 -1.41 5.14 5.21
C CYS A 38 -1.28 4.47 6.59
N HIS A 39 -0.08 4.46 7.18
CA HIS A 39 0.22 3.67 8.38
C HIS A 39 0.35 4.48 9.68
N VAL A 40 0.36 5.81 9.59
CA VAL A 40 0.55 6.68 10.76
C VAL A 40 -0.54 7.74 10.80
N PRO A 41 -1.43 7.73 11.80
CA PRO A 41 -2.44 8.77 11.98
C PRO A 41 -1.86 10.17 11.99
N LYS A 42 -2.59 11.15 11.44
CA LYS A 42 -2.16 12.56 11.42
C LYS A 42 -2.39 13.26 12.76
N GLU A 43 -3.45 12.90 13.47
CA GLU A 43 -3.80 13.46 14.78
C GLU A 43 -2.77 13.06 15.82
N TRP A 44 -2.46 14.01 16.73
CA TRP A 44 -1.38 13.84 17.70
C TRP A 44 -1.57 12.64 18.63
N GLY A 45 -2.75 12.47 19.23
CA GLY A 45 -3.04 11.37 20.17
C GLY A 45 -2.89 9.98 19.52
N PRO A 46 -3.65 9.65 18.47
CA PRO A 46 -3.51 8.40 17.74
C PRO A 46 -2.10 8.17 17.18
N LYS A 47 -1.42 9.22 16.73
CA LYS A 47 -0.03 9.15 16.27
C LYS A 47 0.93 8.68 17.38
N MET A 48 0.77 9.19 18.60
CA MET A 48 1.62 8.78 19.71
C MET A 48 1.37 7.33 20.11
N ILE A 49 0.10 6.91 20.15
CA ILE A 49 -0.26 5.50 20.37
C ILE A 49 0.38 4.61 19.31
N ARG A 50 0.27 4.99 18.02
CA ARG A 50 0.88 4.22 16.92
C ARG A 50 2.42 4.12 17.05
N LYS A 51 3.09 5.19 17.50
CA LYS A 51 4.54 5.17 17.74
C LYS A 51 4.93 4.23 18.89
N ILE A 52 4.14 4.19 19.96
CA ILE A 52 4.36 3.24 21.07
C ILE A 52 4.19 1.80 20.54
N GLN A 53 3.15 1.54 19.75
CA GLN A 53 2.96 0.23 19.13
C GLN A 53 4.11 -0.16 18.20
N ALA A 54 4.70 0.80 17.47
CA ALA A 54 5.85 0.58 16.61
C ALA A 54 7.12 0.15 17.38
N SER A 55 7.21 0.39 18.68
CA SER A 55 8.31 -0.13 19.50
C SER A 55 8.35 -1.65 19.54
N ASN A 56 7.18 -2.30 19.46
CA ASN A 56 7.08 -3.75 19.33
C ASN A 56 7.61 -4.24 17.96
N GLU A 57 7.41 -3.47 16.90
CA GLU A 57 7.93 -3.77 15.56
C GLU A 57 9.47 -3.74 15.57
N VAL A 58 10.05 -2.73 16.24
CA VAL A 58 11.51 -2.62 16.42
C VAL A 58 12.06 -3.80 17.25
N LEU A 59 11.36 -4.20 18.31
CA LEU A 59 11.73 -5.37 19.10
C LEU A 59 11.75 -6.65 18.23
N HIS A 60 10.71 -6.86 17.45
CA HIS A 60 10.62 -8.01 16.54
C HIS A 60 11.68 -7.98 15.43
N LYS A 61 12.13 -6.79 15.01
CA LYS A 61 13.28 -6.63 14.13
C LYS A 61 14.57 -7.16 14.79
N ILE A 62 14.82 -6.76 16.04
CA ILE A 62 16.00 -7.19 16.80
C ILE A 62 15.97 -8.72 17.02
N LEU A 63 14.79 -9.29 17.25
CA LEU A 63 14.60 -10.73 17.44
C LEU A 63 14.62 -11.54 16.13
N GLY A 64 14.73 -10.91 14.95
CA GLY A 64 14.75 -11.59 13.66
C GLY A 64 13.48 -12.39 13.35
N THR A 65 12.31 -11.88 13.78
CA THR A 65 11.04 -12.61 13.65
C THR A 65 10.56 -12.72 12.20
N ILE A 66 10.94 -11.74 11.37
CA ILE A 66 10.55 -11.62 9.95
C ILE A 66 11.75 -11.26 9.06
N ASP A 67 12.94 -11.64 9.47
CA ASP A 67 14.22 -11.27 8.83
C ASP A 67 14.49 -12.00 7.51
N THR A 68 13.68 -12.99 7.13
CA THR A 68 13.73 -13.63 5.81
C THR A 68 12.38 -13.53 5.09
N PRO A 69 12.37 -13.59 3.75
CA PRO A 69 11.13 -13.57 2.96
C PRO A 69 10.15 -14.67 3.37
N GLU A 70 10.64 -15.86 3.73
CA GLU A 70 9.82 -16.99 4.15
C GLU A 70 9.12 -16.69 5.48
N LYS A 71 9.87 -16.22 6.48
CA LYS A 71 9.31 -15.82 7.78
C LYS A 71 8.31 -14.67 7.62
N PHE A 72 8.63 -13.68 6.77
CA PHE A 72 7.73 -12.59 6.46
C PHE A 72 6.42 -13.12 5.87
N ASN A 73 6.47 -13.99 4.87
CA ASN A 73 5.30 -14.53 4.20
C ASN A 73 4.42 -15.39 5.12
N ILE A 74 5.03 -16.14 6.04
CA ILE A 74 4.29 -16.87 7.08
C ILE A 74 3.52 -15.91 8.01
N LYS A 75 4.09 -14.76 8.35
CA LYS A 75 3.47 -13.76 9.23
C LYS A 75 2.54 -12.79 8.50
N ARG A 76 2.68 -12.64 7.19
CA ARG A 76 1.92 -11.69 6.35
C ARG A 76 0.41 -11.71 6.60
N PRO A 77 -0.29 -12.86 6.69
CA PRO A 77 -1.73 -12.89 6.95
C PRO A 77 -2.10 -12.21 8.26
N GLN A 78 -1.35 -12.47 9.32
CA GLN A 78 -1.57 -11.86 10.62
C GLN A 78 -1.30 -10.37 10.61
N LEU A 79 -0.20 -9.94 9.98
CA LEU A 79 0.16 -8.52 9.86
C LEU A 79 -0.91 -7.75 9.08
N ALA A 80 -1.36 -8.29 7.95
CA ALA A 80 -2.41 -7.71 7.14
C ALA A 80 -3.73 -7.58 7.91
N GLN A 81 -4.16 -8.64 8.60
CA GLN A 81 -5.39 -8.60 9.41
C GLN A 81 -5.33 -7.56 10.53
N ASN A 82 -4.18 -7.42 11.20
CA ASN A 82 -4.00 -6.41 12.24
C ASN A 82 -4.17 -5.00 11.67
N GLU A 83 -3.58 -4.75 10.50
CA GLU A 83 -3.66 -3.46 9.84
C GLU A 83 -5.08 -3.16 9.32
N TRP A 84 -5.75 -4.13 8.70
CA TRP A 84 -7.15 -3.96 8.28
C TRP A 84 -8.09 -3.70 9.46
N LYS A 85 -7.90 -4.37 10.58
CA LYS A 85 -8.67 -4.10 11.82
C LYS A 85 -8.45 -2.67 12.31
N ARG A 86 -7.20 -2.20 12.28
CA ARG A 86 -6.85 -0.83 12.69
C ARG A 86 -7.52 0.20 11.78
N MET A 87 -7.39 0.02 10.46
CA MET A 87 -8.00 0.91 9.46
C MET A 87 -9.52 0.89 9.52
N LYS A 88 -10.11 -0.26 9.78
CA LYS A 88 -11.57 -0.36 9.97
C LYS A 88 -12.02 0.37 11.23
N ALA A 89 -11.30 0.23 12.33
CA ALA A 89 -11.66 0.82 13.62
C ALA A 89 -11.64 2.36 13.60
N ASN A 90 -10.85 2.98 12.72
CA ASN A 90 -10.78 4.43 12.56
C ASN A 90 -11.50 4.93 11.29
N ASP A 91 -12.44 4.16 10.76
CA ASP A 91 -13.20 4.48 9.55
C ASP A 91 -12.32 4.80 8.34
N SER A 92 -11.19 4.08 8.20
CA SER A 92 -10.20 4.30 7.13
C SER A 92 -9.75 5.76 7.02
N GLN A 93 -9.54 6.43 8.15
CA GLN A 93 -9.21 7.86 8.22
C GLN A 93 -8.01 8.23 7.37
N GLU A 94 -7.00 7.37 7.28
CA GLU A 94 -5.82 7.61 6.45
C GLU A 94 -6.18 7.72 4.95
N CYS A 95 -7.12 6.91 4.49
CA CYS A 95 -7.65 6.99 3.12
C CYS A 95 -8.42 8.29 2.91
N ARG A 96 -9.27 8.65 3.88
CA ARG A 96 -10.11 9.86 3.86
C ARG A 96 -9.31 11.15 3.92
N ASN A 97 -8.06 11.12 4.35
CA ASN A 97 -7.16 12.28 4.30
C ASN A 97 -6.91 12.78 2.86
N CYS A 98 -7.05 11.91 1.86
CA CYS A 98 -6.90 12.25 0.44
C CYS A 98 -8.18 11.95 -0.36
N HIS A 99 -8.93 10.90 -0.02
CA HIS A 99 -10.14 10.46 -0.70
C HIS A 99 -11.39 10.86 0.10
N ARG A 100 -11.98 12.01 -0.24
CA ARG A 100 -13.21 12.51 0.39
C ARG A 100 -14.40 12.04 -0.42
N TYR A 101 -15.18 11.07 0.10
CA TYR A 101 -16.34 10.51 -0.61
C TYR A 101 -17.43 11.56 -0.88
N ASP A 102 -17.53 12.61 -0.05
CA ASP A 102 -18.46 13.74 -0.24
C ASP A 102 -18.22 14.50 -1.55
N TYR A 103 -17.00 14.41 -2.09
CA TYR A 103 -16.58 15.10 -3.32
C TYR A 103 -16.27 14.14 -4.46
N MET A 104 -16.62 12.86 -4.32
CA MET A 104 -16.45 11.89 -5.39
C MET A 104 -17.59 12.00 -6.41
N ASP A 105 -17.26 12.22 -7.66
CA ASP A 105 -18.20 12.05 -8.75
C ASP A 105 -18.31 10.57 -9.12
N TYR A 106 -19.40 9.96 -8.69
CA TYR A 106 -19.64 8.54 -8.94
C TYR A 106 -19.92 8.25 -10.42
N THR A 107 -20.34 9.24 -11.20
CA THR A 107 -20.62 9.06 -12.64
C THR A 107 -19.34 8.88 -13.46
N GLU A 108 -18.22 9.41 -12.98
CA GLU A 108 -16.90 9.26 -13.60
C GLU A 108 -16.18 7.96 -13.18
N GLN A 109 -16.79 7.18 -12.29
CA GLN A 109 -16.23 5.91 -11.85
C GLN A 109 -16.67 4.76 -12.75
N GLY A 110 -15.91 3.66 -12.76
CA GLY A 110 -16.33 2.44 -13.43
C GLY A 110 -17.69 1.93 -12.91
N ASN A 111 -18.51 1.35 -13.78
CA ASN A 111 -19.90 0.96 -13.53
C ASN A 111 -20.15 0.23 -12.20
N ARG A 112 -19.23 -0.60 -11.76
CA ARG A 112 -19.35 -1.30 -10.49
C ARG A 112 -19.11 -0.35 -9.30
N ALA A 113 -18.06 0.45 -9.34
CA ALA A 113 -17.73 1.39 -8.28
C ALA A 113 -18.85 2.44 -8.12
N ALA A 114 -19.36 2.97 -9.22
CA ALA A 114 -20.46 3.93 -9.24
C ALA A 114 -21.73 3.41 -8.53
N ARG A 115 -22.01 2.11 -8.63
CA ARG A 115 -23.16 1.50 -7.94
C ARG A 115 -22.85 1.13 -6.49
N MET A 116 -21.63 0.65 -6.23
CA MET A 116 -21.31 0.10 -4.89
C MET A 116 -20.98 1.16 -3.86
N HIS A 117 -20.32 2.26 -4.25
CA HIS A 117 -19.90 3.28 -3.29
C HIS A 117 -21.06 3.93 -2.54
N PRO A 118 -22.15 4.42 -3.20
CA PRO A 118 -23.28 5.01 -2.49
C PRO A 118 -23.91 4.03 -1.48
N VAL A 119 -24.09 2.77 -1.89
CA VAL A 119 -24.65 1.72 -1.03
C VAL A 119 -23.72 1.44 0.15
N ALA A 120 -22.43 1.24 -0.11
CA ALA A 120 -21.46 0.92 0.92
C ALA A 120 -21.38 2.03 2.00
N PHE A 121 -21.38 3.30 1.60
CA PHE A 121 -21.38 4.41 2.55
C PHE A 121 -22.67 4.51 3.36
N THR A 122 -23.82 4.25 2.75
CA THR A 122 -25.10 4.19 3.46
C THR A 122 -25.14 3.04 4.49
N GLU A 123 -24.49 1.91 4.18
CA GLU A 123 -24.36 0.77 5.09
C GLU A 123 -23.25 0.94 6.15
N GLY A 124 -22.56 2.06 6.18
CA GLY A 124 -21.45 2.31 7.11
C GLY A 124 -20.21 1.45 6.86
N LYS A 125 -20.01 1.01 5.61
CA LYS A 125 -18.77 0.31 5.21
C LYS A 125 -17.62 1.28 5.18
N THR A 126 -16.46 0.82 5.57
CA THR A 126 -15.21 1.57 5.47
C THR A 126 -14.47 1.26 4.17
N CYS A 127 -13.53 2.11 3.77
CA CYS A 127 -12.76 1.90 2.53
C CYS A 127 -12.03 0.55 2.54
N ILE A 128 -11.44 0.18 3.68
CA ILE A 128 -10.67 -1.05 3.82
C ILE A 128 -11.53 -2.32 3.80
N ASP A 129 -12.85 -2.23 4.00
CA ASP A 129 -13.72 -3.40 3.88
C ASP A 129 -13.68 -3.99 2.46
N CYS A 130 -13.50 -3.13 1.44
CA CYS A 130 -13.46 -3.53 0.03
C CYS A 130 -12.09 -3.32 -0.62
N HIS A 131 -11.35 -2.26 -0.25
CA HIS A 131 -10.11 -1.87 -0.89
C HIS A 131 -8.87 -2.44 -0.20
N LYS A 132 -8.77 -3.77 -0.16
CA LYS A 132 -7.57 -4.48 0.28
C LYS A 132 -6.61 -4.70 -0.89
N GLY A 133 -5.32 -4.79 -0.61
CA GLY A 133 -4.30 -5.07 -1.63
C GLY A 133 -3.97 -3.90 -2.58
N ILE A 134 -4.33 -2.66 -2.21
CA ILE A 134 -4.10 -1.46 -3.05
C ILE A 134 -2.65 -0.97 -3.04
N ALA A 135 -1.87 -1.40 -2.06
CA ALA A 135 -0.47 -1.00 -1.88
C ALA A 135 0.48 -2.20 -1.72
N HIS A 136 -0.05 -3.33 -1.31
CA HIS A 136 0.72 -4.55 -1.06
C HIS A 136 -0.04 -5.77 -1.57
N GLN A 137 0.68 -6.84 -1.90
CA GLN A 137 0.08 -8.11 -2.29
C GLN A 137 -0.77 -8.68 -1.14
N LEU A 138 -1.93 -9.21 -1.51
CA LEU A 138 -2.79 -9.88 -0.55
C LEU A 138 -2.14 -11.19 -0.05
N PRO A 139 -2.30 -11.52 1.24
CA PRO A 139 -1.93 -12.84 1.73
C PRO A 139 -2.66 -13.95 0.96
N ALA A 140 -2.02 -15.11 0.80
CA ALA A 140 -2.57 -16.25 0.07
C ALA A 140 -3.97 -16.69 0.58
N ILE A 141 -4.24 -16.55 1.88
CA ILE A 141 -5.53 -16.89 2.50
C ILE A 141 -6.67 -16.02 1.98
N ASP A 142 -6.42 -14.73 1.73
CA ASP A 142 -7.45 -13.82 1.22
C ASP A 142 -7.72 -14.01 -0.28
N GLN A 143 -6.81 -14.60 -1.03
CA GLN A 143 -7.05 -14.94 -2.43
C GLN A 143 -8.15 -16.01 -2.57
N HIS A 144 -8.35 -16.84 -1.56
CA HIS A 144 -9.43 -17.84 -1.53
C HIS A 144 -10.75 -17.29 -1.00
N ILE A 145 -10.72 -16.36 -0.04
CA ILE A 145 -11.92 -15.73 0.53
C ILE A 145 -12.56 -14.77 -0.49
N GLY A 146 -11.76 -14.08 -1.29
CA GLY A 146 -12.25 -13.18 -2.35
C GLY A 146 -13.03 -13.89 -3.46
N LYS A 147 -12.87 -15.20 -3.62
CA LYS A 147 -13.64 -16.02 -4.58
C LYS A 147 -15.00 -16.49 -4.03
N GLN A 148 -15.21 -16.43 -2.72
CA GLN A 148 -16.46 -16.85 -2.10
C GLN A 148 -17.42 -15.70 -1.78
N ASN A 149 -16.93 -14.45 -1.74
CA ASN A 149 -17.75 -13.26 -1.58
C ASN A 149 -17.78 -12.49 -2.88
N ASP A 150 -18.73 -12.84 -3.73
CA ASP A 150 -18.97 -12.31 -5.07
C ASP A 150 -18.59 -10.85 -5.25
N GLY A 151 -17.50 -10.65 -5.94
CA GLY A 151 -17.26 -9.45 -6.69
C GLY A 151 -16.17 -8.49 -6.23
N ALA A 152 -15.30 -8.80 -5.30
CA ALA A 152 -14.04 -8.08 -5.18
C ALA A 152 -13.11 -8.53 -6.32
N VAL A 153 -13.15 -7.82 -7.45
CA VAL A 153 -12.15 -8.00 -8.51
C VAL A 153 -10.82 -7.58 -7.91
N ALA A 154 -9.94 -8.56 -7.69
CA ALA A 154 -8.51 -8.27 -7.63
C ALA A 154 -8.18 -7.57 -8.96
N ILE A 155 -7.81 -6.30 -8.91
CA ILE A 155 -7.21 -5.63 -10.04
C ILE A 155 -5.86 -6.32 -10.18
N SER A 156 -5.79 -7.32 -11.06
CA SER A 156 -4.53 -7.85 -11.53
C SER A 156 -3.87 -6.72 -12.30
N HIS A 157 -2.98 -6.00 -11.64
CA HIS A 157 -2.04 -5.13 -12.33
C HIS A 157 -1.16 -6.06 -13.14
N GLY A 158 -1.38 -6.09 -14.47
CA GLY A 158 -0.57 -6.85 -15.38
C GLY A 158 0.90 -6.54 -15.12
N GLU A 159 1.67 -7.58 -14.90
CA GLU A 159 3.12 -7.50 -14.87
C GLU A 159 3.57 -6.89 -16.19
N LYS A 160 4.00 -5.63 -16.14
CA LYS A 160 4.82 -5.10 -17.23
C LYS A 160 6.22 -5.65 -17.02
N PRO A 161 6.81 -6.34 -18.02
CA PRO A 161 8.19 -6.76 -17.94
C PRO A 161 9.07 -5.51 -17.72
N VAL A 162 9.90 -5.54 -16.72
CA VAL A 162 10.96 -4.54 -16.56
C VAL A 162 12.00 -4.83 -17.66
N GLU A 163 11.87 -4.14 -18.77
CA GLU A 163 12.87 -4.13 -19.81
C GLU A 163 14.07 -3.39 -19.24
N ALA A 164 15.19 -4.11 -19.08
CA ALA A 164 16.43 -3.59 -18.58
C ALA A 164 16.89 -2.48 -19.54
N ALA A 165 16.90 -1.24 -19.05
CA ALA A 165 17.50 -0.12 -19.75
C ALA A 165 18.99 -0.43 -19.95
N LYS A 166 19.35 -0.74 -21.19
CA LYS A 166 20.76 -0.77 -21.62
C LYS A 166 21.26 0.66 -21.60
N GLU A 167 22.18 0.92 -20.71
CA GLU A 167 22.96 2.14 -20.65
C GLU A 167 23.85 2.19 -21.90
N GLU A 168 23.42 2.96 -22.91
CA GLU A 168 24.26 3.30 -24.05
C GLU A 168 25.27 4.35 -23.63
N ALA A 169 26.52 3.93 -23.53
CA ALA A 169 27.68 4.79 -23.33
C ALA A 169 27.82 5.75 -24.52
N LYS A 170 27.75 7.05 -24.22
CA LYS A 170 27.96 8.13 -25.16
C LYS A 170 29.50 8.26 -25.46
N PRO A 171 29.96 8.26 -26.71
CA PRO A 171 31.37 8.44 -27.00
C PRO A 171 31.84 9.88 -26.76
N GLU A 172 32.94 10.00 -26.04
CA GLU A 172 33.65 11.27 -25.84
C GLU A 172 34.14 11.85 -27.18
N ALA A 173 33.73 13.08 -27.45
CA ALA A 173 34.29 13.85 -28.56
C ALA A 173 35.67 14.42 -28.18
N LYS A 174 36.71 13.99 -28.86
CA LYS A 174 38.04 14.59 -28.78
C LYS A 174 38.00 16.01 -29.34
N ALA A 175 38.37 16.97 -28.53
CA ALA A 175 38.71 18.32 -29.00
C ALA A 175 40.11 18.30 -29.63
N GLU A 176 40.20 18.55 -30.93
CA GLU A 176 41.43 18.91 -31.58
C GLU A 176 41.66 20.42 -31.51
N SER A 177 42.85 20.77 -31.05
CA SER A 177 43.38 22.13 -31.00
C SER A 177 43.83 22.61 -32.39
N LYS A 178 43.47 23.80 -32.74
CA LYS A 178 44.31 24.71 -33.52
C LYS A 178 44.09 26.14 -33.06
#